data_e6840df1d7326ae60ec78bc2a7699f7a
#
_entry.id   e6840df1d7326ae60ec78bc2a7699f7a
#
_cell.length_a   1.000
_cell.length_b   1.000
_cell.length_c   1.000
_cell.angle_alpha   90.00
_cell.angle_beta   90.00
_cell.angle_gamma   90.00
#
_symmetry.space_group_name_H-M   'P 1'
#
loop_
_entity.id
_entity.type
_entity.pdbx_description
1 polymer ?
#
loop_
_entity_poly.entity_id
_entity_poly.type
_entity_poly.pdbx_seq_one_letter_code
_entity_poly.pdbx_strand_id
1 'polypeptide(L)'
;WVRGKGAILEDADGKEYLDGLAGLWNNTAGHGQQTLVDAASQQMATLPYASGYTGSTNPKAIELAERLSEMMYPKINHFFFTSGGDE
;
A
#
# COMPACT_ATOMS: atom_id res chain seq x y z
N TRP A 1 17.22 -9.74 4.63
CA TRP A 1 16.95 -9.62 3.19
C TRP A 1 17.55 -8.32 2.67
N VAL A 2 18.12 -8.34 1.47
CA VAL A 2 18.75 -7.14 0.87
C VAL A 2 18.04 -6.66 -0.36
N ARG A 3 17.30 -7.55 -1.06
CA ARG A 3 16.58 -7.21 -2.28
C ARG A 3 15.36 -8.10 -2.48
N GLY A 4 14.34 -7.58 -3.19
CA GLY A 4 13.18 -8.34 -3.61
C GLY A 4 12.72 -7.93 -5.00
N LYS A 5 12.28 -8.90 -5.81
CA LYS A 5 11.69 -8.68 -7.13
C LYS A 5 10.63 -9.72 -7.43
N GLY A 6 9.42 -9.26 -7.71
CA GLY A 6 8.28 -10.17 -7.89
C GLY A 6 8.08 -11.03 -6.66
N ALA A 7 8.15 -12.35 -6.79
CA ALA A 7 8.02 -13.31 -5.70
C ALA A 7 9.39 -13.82 -5.17
N ILE A 8 10.49 -13.17 -5.52
CA ILE A 8 11.84 -13.58 -5.11
C ILE A 8 12.42 -12.60 -4.12
N LEU A 9 13.00 -13.13 -3.04
CA LEU A 9 13.82 -12.41 -2.07
C LEU A 9 15.28 -12.86 -2.18
N GLU A 10 16.21 -11.96 -1.93
CA GLU A 10 17.65 -12.23 -1.92
C GLU A 10 18.23 -11.87 -0.54
N ASP A 11 19.07 -12.74 -0.01
CA ASP A 11 19.80 -12.49 1.23
C ASP A 11 21.15 -11.77 0.99
N ALA A 12 21.87 -11.53 2.07
CA ALA A 12 23.16 -10.82 2.04
C ALA A 12 24.26 -11.60 1.30
N ASP A 13 24.13 -12.91 1.16
CA ASP A 13 25.07 -13.77 0.46
C ASP A 13 24.70 -13.96 -1.03
N GLY A 14 23.66 -13.28 -1.50
CA GLY A 14 23.19 -13.33 -2.89
C GLY A 14 22.35 -14.56 -3.21
N LYS A 15 21.91 -15.30 -2.19
CA LYS A 15 21.04 -16.46 -2.39
C LYS A 15 19.60 -16.04 -2.54
N GLU A 16 18.92 -16.61 -3.52
CA GLU A 16 17.52 -16.35 -3.84
C GLU A 16 16.56 -17.35 -3.18
N TYR A 17 15.41 -16.85 -2.76
CA TYR A 17 14.34 -17.60 -2.11
C TYR A 17 12.99 -17.21 -2.69
N LEU A 18 12.09 -18.16 -2.81
CA LEU A 18 10.69 -17.89 -3.12
C LEU A 18 9.97 -17.34 -1.89
N ASP A 19 9.44 -16.13 -1.99
CA ASP A 19 8.62 -15.51 -0.94
C ASP A 19 7.17 -16.01 -0.98
N GLY A 20 6.96 -17.21 -0.46
CA GLY A 20 5.62 -17.83 -0.41
C GLY A 20 4.68 -17.22 0.63
N LEU A 21 5.19 -16.32 1.49
CA LEU A 21 4.41 -15.61 2.50
C LEU A 21 4.09 -14.15 2.13
N ALA A 22 4.50 -13.70 0.93
CA ALA A 22 4.29 -12.32 0.48
C ALA A 22 4.75 -11.28 1.51
N GLY A 23 5.97 -11.45 2.04
CA GLY A 23 6.53 -10.60 3.08
C GLY A 23 5.73 -10.60 4.39
N LEU A 24 5.12 -11.71 4.74
CA LEU A 24 4.16 -11.90 5.83
C LEU A 24 2.82 -11.18 5.54
N TRP A 25 2.18 -11.59 4.43
CA TRP A 25 0.85 -11.15 3.97
C TRP A 25 0.74 -9.66 3.58
N ASN A 26 1.85 -9.00 3.41
CA ASN A 26 1.89 -7.55 3.21
C ASN A 26 2.26 -7.12 1.80
N ASN A 27 2.82 -8.01 1.00
CA ASN A 27 3.31 -7.71 -0.34
C ASN A 27 2.61 -8.56 -1.41
N THR A 28 1.30 -8.38 -1.55
CA THR A 28 0.46 -9.19 -2.43
C THR A 28 0.69 -8.91 -3.93
N ALA A 29 1.15 -7.72 -4.27
CA ALA A 29 1.44 -7.33 -5.66
C ALA A 29 2.83 -7.77 -6.15
N GLY A 30 3.67 -8.29 -5.26
CA GLY A 30 5.06 -8.62 -5.53
C GLY A 30 6.03 -7.48 -5.22
N HIS A 31 7.29 -7.83 -4.94
CA HIS A 31 8.35 -6.89 -4.63
C HIS A 31 8.74 -6.06 -5.85
N GLY A 32 9.03 -4.77 -5.64
CA GLY A 32 9.59 -3.90 -6.66
C GLY A 32 8.64 -3.57 -7.81
N GLN A 33 7.34 -3.50 -7.56
CA GLN A 33 6.36 -3.09 -8.56
C GLN A 33 6.51 -1.61 -8.91
N GLN A 34 7.05 -1.33 -10.09
CA GLN A 34 7.40 0.03 -10.50
C GLN A 34 6.20 0.98 -10.48
N THR A 35 5.03 0.53 -10.89
CA THR A 35 3.81 1.35 -10.85
C THR A 35 3.48 1.86 -9.44
N LEU A 36 3.67 1.01 -8.42
CA LEU A 36 3.45 1.38 -7.02
C LEU A 36 4.54 2.33 -6.52
N VAL A 37 5.80 2.08 -6.90
CA VAL A 37 6.94 2.95 -6.57
C VAL A 37 6.72 4.35 -7.12
N ASP A 38 6.33 4.45 -8.39
CA ASP A 38 6.10 5.73 -9.06
C ASP A 38 4.94 6.51 -8.43
N ALA A 39 3.82 5.82 -8.15
CA ALA A 39 2.66 6.44 -7.51
C ALA A 39 3.00 6.96 -6.09
N ALA A 40 3.72 6.17 -5.30
CA ALA A 40 4.16 6.56 -3.96
C ALA A 40 5.13 7.74 -4.02
N SER A 41 6.13 7.69 -4.90
CA SER A 41 7.13 8.75 -5.07
C SER A 41 6.49 10.06 -5.50
N GLN A 42 5.57 10.02 -6.45
CA GLN A 42 4.84 11.19 -6.92
C GLN A 42 4.00 11.81 -5.81
N GLN A 43 3.29 10.99 -5.05
CA GLN A 43 2.46 11.49 -3.95
C GLN A 43 3.32 12.05 -2.82
N MET A 44 4.43 11.42 -2.48
CA MET A 44 5.37 11.92 -1.47
C MET A 44 6.01 13.25 -1.88
N ALA A 45 6.29 13.44 -3.15
CA ALA A 45 6.80 14.72 -3.67
C ALA A 45 5.73 15.83 -3.65
N THR A 46 4.45 15.48 -3.79
CA THR A 46 3.33 16.42 -3.84
C THR A 46 2.84 16.78 -2.42
N LEU A 47 2.53 15.76 -1.63
CA LEU A 47 2.04 15.90 -0.26
C LEU A 47 2.26 14.58 0.48
N PRO A 48 3.34 14.44 1.25
CA PRO A 48 3.63 13.18 1.97
C PRO A 48 2.69 12.94 3.15
N TYR A 49 2.28 14.03 3.80
CA TYR A 49 1.36 13.97 4.93
C TYR A 49 0.65 15.31 5.15
N ALA A 50 -0.63 15.21 5.51
CA ALA A 50 -1.38 16.29 6.14
C ALA A 50 -2.43 15.66 7.06
N SER A 51 -2.62 16.25 8.26
CA SER A 51 -3.58 15.73 9.23
C SER A 51 -5.02 15.88 8.74
N GLY A 52 -5.77 14.78 8.74
CA GLY A 52 -7.23 14.79 8.54
C GLY A 52 -8.03 15.03 9.82
N TYR A 53 -7.37 15.12 10.97
CA TYR A 53 -8.02 15.17 12.28
C TYR A 53 -8.87 16.43 12.50
N THR A 54 -8.50 17.53 11.89
CA THR A 54 -9.17 18.84 12.08
C THR A 54 -10.21 19.16 11.01
N GLY A 55 -10.76 18.15 10.35
CA GLY A 55 -11.81 18.33 9.34
C GLY A 55 -11.27 18.57 7.92
N SER A 56 -9.98 18.41 7.71
CA SER A 56 -9.37 18.39 6.37
C SER A 56 -9.26 16.96 5.83
N THR A 57 -9.11 16.83 4.54
CA THR A 57 -8.85 15.56 3.84
C THR A 57 -7.98 15.83 2.61
N ASN A 58 -7.73 14.81 1.81
CA ASN A 58 -6.98 14.93 0.55
C ASN A 58 -7.64 14.15 -0.58
N PRO A 59 -7.41 14.55 -1.84
CA PRO A 59 -8.03 13.90 -3.00
C PRO A 59 -7.77 12.39 -3.08
N LYS A 60 -6.59 11.92 -2.69
CA LYS A 60 -6.24 10.50 -2.77
C LYS A 60 -7.04 9.63 -1.80
N ALA A 61 -7.31 10.15 -0.60
CA ALA A 61 -8.20 9.47 0.35
C ALA A 61 -9.64 9.39 -0.19
N ILE A 62 -10.12 10.46 -0.81
CA ILE A 62 -11.46 10.52 -1.44
C ILE A 62 -11.54 9.51 -2.60
N GLU A 63 -10.59 9.54 -3.53
CA GLU A 63 -10.51 8.59 -4.65
C GLU A 63 -10.48 7.13 -4.19
N LEU A 64 -9.71 6.83 -3.14
CA LEU A 64 -9.63 5.48 -2.59
C LEU A 64 -10.96 5.06 -1.97
N ALA A 65 -11.60 5.93 -1.19
CA ALA A 65 -12.91 5.65 -0.58
C ALA A 65 -13.98 5.39 -1.66
N GLU A 66 -14.00 6.18 -2.74
CA GLU A 66 -14.89 5.98 -3.87
C GLU A 66 -14.68 4.60 -4.51
N ARG A 67 -13.45 4.26 -4.85
CA ARG A 67 -13.13 2.96 -5.45
C ARG A 67 -13.46 1.79 -4.54
N LEU A 68 -13.20 1.90 -3.25
CA LEU A 68 -13.58 0.86 -2.30
C LEU A 68 -15.08 0.69 -2.22
N SER A 69 -15.87 1.77 -2.28
CA SER A 69 -17.32 1.68 -2.25
C SER A 69 -17.91 0.91 -3.45
N GLU A 70 -17.25 1.00 -4.61
CA GLU A 70 -17.63 0.24 -5.81
C GLU A 70 -17.37 -1.27 -5.69
N MET A 71 -16.37 -1.67 -4.86
CA MET A 71 -15.97 -3.06 -4.67
C MET A 71 -16.65 -3.74 -3.48
N MET A 72 -17.21 -2.95 -2.56
CA MET A 72 -17.81 -3.45 -1.32
C MET A 72 -19.29 -3.78 -1.50
N TYR A 73 -19.88 -4.36 -0.46
CA TYR A 73 -21.33 -4.57 -0.42
C TYR A 73 -22.08 -3.23 -0.49
N PRO A 74 -23.28 -3.18 -1.10
CA PRO A 74 -23.98 -1.91 -1.39
C PRO A 74 -24.27 -0.99 -0.20
N LYS A 75 -24.17 -1.50 1.02
CA LYS A 75 -24.41 -0.73 2.25
C LYS A 75 -23.13 -0.17 2.89
N ILE A 76 -21.95 -0.55 2.38
CA ILE A 76 -20.66 -0.09 2.91
C ILE A 76 -20.19 1.08 2.05
N ASN A 77 -20.33 2.29 2.57
CA ASN A 77 -20.00 3.53 1.89
C ASN A 77 -19.26 4.55 2.77
N HIS A 78 -18.79 4.11 3.95
CA HIS A 78 -17.94 4.89 4.83
C HIS A 78 -16.66 4.12 5.11
N PHE A 79 -15.52 4.79 5.04
CA PHE A 79 -14.20 4.19 5.17
C PHE A 79 -13.36 4.98 6.17
N PHE A 80 -12.78 4.28 7.10
CA PHE A 80 -11.82 4.83 8.05
C PHE A 80 -10.45 4.19 7.78
N PHE A 81 -9.48 5.00 7.38
CA PHE A 81 -8.14 4.54 7.07
C PHE A 81 -7.28 4.55 8.35
N THR A 82 -6.69 3.42 8.67
CA THR A 82 -5.85 3.20 9.84
C THR A 82 -4.43 2.87 9.43
N SER A 83 -3.50 2.82 10.39
CA SER A 83 -2.10 2.49 10.15
C SER A 83 -1.81 1.00 10.31
N GLY A 84 -2.71 0.23 10.89
CA GLY A 84 -2.56 -1.21 11.13
C GLY A 84 -3.90 -1.92 11.30
N GLY A 85 -3.83 -3.23 11.55
CA GLY A 85 -5.01 -4.07 11.70
C GLY A 85 -5.57 -4.14 13.13
N ASP A 86 -4.89 -3.57 14.10
CA ASP A 86 -5.26 -3.61 15.52
C ASP A 86 -6.07 -2.38 15.97
N GLU A 87 -6.38 -1.47 15.08
CA GLU A 87 -7.05 -0.19 15.36
C GLU A 87 -8.55 -0.23 15.08
#